data_b3222b958c0f897eb64c03402e204a7d
#
_entry.id   b3222b958c0f897eb64c03402e204a7d
#
_cell.length_a   1.000
_cell.length_b   1.000
_cell.length_c   1.000
_cell.angle_alpha   90.00
_cell.angle_beta   90.00
_cell.angle_gamma   90.00
#
_symmetry.space_group_name_H-M   'P 1'
#
loop_
_entity.id
_entity.type
_entity.pdbx_description
1 polymer ?
#
loop_
_entity_poly.entity_id
_entity_poly.type
_entity_poly.pdbx_seq_one_letter_code
_entity_poly.pdbx_strand_id
1 'polypeptide(L)'
;MAESSRQEGIVGVLMERFEKHRLPRILAIKEHVDQGQRLREIDLDFLEQVLQDAKQNMPLIDGVPECQSLFARVVHLYNEIAEKALANEKRG
;
A
#
# COMPACT_ATOMS: atom_id res chain seq x y z
N MET A 1 14.43 26.46 0.32
CA MET A 1 15.33 25.45 -0.23
C MET A 1 15.73 24.38 0.77
N ALA A 2 16.17 24.74 1.98
CA ALA A 2 16.49 23.76 3.01
C ALA A 2 15.27 22.89 3.37
N GLU A 3 14.07 23.48 3.36
CA GLU A 3 12.85 22.76 3.68
C GLU A 3 12.50 21.73 2.60
N SER A 4 12.71 22.07 1.32
CA SER A 4 12.45 21.13 0.23
C SER A 4 13.37 19.91 0.31
N SER A 5 14.66 20.16 0.58
CA SER A 5 15.63 19.07 0.72
C SER A 5 15.32 18.18 1.92
N ARG A 6 14.90 18.79 3.03
CA ARG A 6 14.51 18.05 4.23
C ARG A 6 13.27 17.20 3.96
N GLN A 7 12.27 17.77 3.29
CA GLN A 7 11.04 17.08 2.95
C GLN A 7 11.32 15.89 2.02
N GLU A 8 12.15 16.10 1.01
CA GLU A 8 12.54 15.03 0.09
C GLU A 8 13.30 13.91 0.81
N GLY A 9 14.17 14.27 1.77
CA GLY A 9 14.88 13.29 2.58
C GLY A 9 13.94 12.45 3.44
N ILE A 10 12.97 13.10 4.08
CA ILE A 10 11.97 12.41 4.90
C ILE A 10 11.12 11.47 4.02
N VAL A 11 10.66 11.98 2.89
CA VAL A 11 9.86 11.19 1.96
C VAL A 11 10.65 9.99 1.46
N GLY A 12 11.93 10.17 1.11
CA GLY A 12 12.78 9.08 0.66
C GLY A 12 12.90 7.97 1.69
N VAL A 13 13.06 8.33 2.97
CA VAL A 13 13.12 7.34 4.06
C VAL A 13 11.79 6.61 4.20
N LEU A 14 10.68 7.33 4.15
CA LEU A 14 9.35 6.71 4.25
C LEU A 14 9.08 5.74 3.09
N MET A 15 9.46 6.13 1.87
CA MET A 15 9.31 5.28 0.70
C MET A 15 10.17 4.02 0.82
N GLU A 16 11.41 4.17 1.27
CA GLU A 16 12.30 3.03 1.44
C GLU A 16 11.76 2.04 2.46
N ARG A 17 11.28 2.55 3.60
CA ARG A 17 10.66 1.70 4.62
C ARG A 17 9.44 0.98 4.08
N PHE A 18 8.61 1.68 3.32
CA PHE A 18 7.43 1.10 2.73
C PHE A 18 7.80 -0.03 1.78
N GLU A 19 8.74 0.22 0.87
CA GLU A 19 9.17 -0.77 -0.11
C GLU A 19 9.81 -2.00 0.53
N LYS A 20 10.53 -1.81 1.63
CA LYS A 20 11.23 -2.92 2.31
C LYS A 20 10.31 -3.72 3.23
N HIS A 21 9.34 -3.08 3.86
CA HIS A 21 8.56 -3.72 4.93
C HIS A 21 7.09 -3.95 4.58
N ARG A 22 6.45 -2.96 3.98
CA ARG A 22 5.02 -3.05 3.70
C ARG A 22 4.69 -3.62 2.34
N LEU A 23 5.41 -3.18 1.32
CA LEU A 23 5.14 -3.65 -0.04
C LEU A 23 5.31 -5.17 -0.19
N PRO A 24 6.36 -5.80 0.35
CA PRO A 24 6.46 -7.25 0.28
C PRO A 24 5.29 -7.97 0.92
N ARG A 25 4.77 -7.43 2.03
CA ARG A 25 3.60 -8.02 2.68
C ARG A 25 2.34 -7.86 1.85
N ILE A 26 2.16 -6.71 1.22
CA ILE A 26 1.02 -6.48 0.32
C ILE A 26 1.07 -7.48 -0.84
N LEU A 27 2.24 -7.68 -1.42
CA LEU A 27 2.42 -8.63 -2.52
C LEU A 27 2.18 -10.07 -2.07
N ALA A 28 2.57 -10.42 -0.84
CA ALA A 28 2.30 -11.74 -0.28
C ALA A 28 0.80 -11.96 -0.07
N ILE A 29 0.08 -10.93 0.37
CA ILE A 29 -1.38 -10.99 0.52
C ILE A 29 -2.03 -11.19 -0.84
N LYS A 30 -1.56 -10.46 -1.86
CA LYS A 30 -2.07 -10.60 -3.23
C LYS A 30 -1.88 -12.02 -3.72
N GLU A 31 -0.70 -12.59 -3.54
CA GLU A 31 -0.41 -13.96 -3.94
C GLU A 31 -1.35 -14.95 -3.23
N HIS A 32 -1.59 -14.73 -1.95
CA HIS A 32 -2.47 -15.56 -1.14
C HIS A 32 -3.89 -15.60 -1.73
N VAL A 33 -4.47 -14.44 -2.05
CA VAL A 33 -5.81 -14.40 -2.63
C VAL A 33 -5.82 -14.86 -4.08
N ASP A 34 -4.74 -14.65 -4.82
CA ASP A 34 -4.63 -15.15 -6.21
C ASP A 34 -4.63 -16.67 -6.25
N GLN A 35 -4.19 -17.32 -5.18
CA GLN A 35 -4.23 -18.79 -5.06
C GLN A 35 -5.62 -19.32 -4.65
N GLY A 36 -6.60 -18.44 -4.52
CA GLY A 36 -7.95 -18.82 -4.15
C GLY A 36 -8.23 -18.80 -2.66
N GLN A 37 -7.27 -18.38 -1.85
CA GLN A 37 -7.43 -18.32 -0.41
C GLN A 37 -8.25 -17.09 0.01
N ARG A 38 -8.93 -17.21 1.14
CA ARG A 38 -9.71 -16.09 1.68
C ARG A 38 -8.79 -15.08 2.36
N LEU A 39 -9.18 -13.81 2.27
CA LEU A 39 -8.48 -12.74 2.96
C LEU A 39 -8.72 -12.88 4.47
N ARG A 40 -7.64 -12.91 5.23
CA ARG A 40 -7.72 -13.02 6.69
C ARG A 40 -7.99 -11.64 7.30
N GLU A 41 -8.61 -11.63 8.47
CA GLU A 41 -8.90 -10.40 9.17
C GLU A 41 -7.63 -9.58 9.45
N ILE A 42 -6.55 -10.25 9.83
CA ILE A 42 -5.28 -9.57 10.10
C ILE A 42 -4.71 -8.92 8.83
N ASP A 43 -4.93 -9.55 7.66
CA ASP A 43 -4.49 -8.98 6.39
C ASP A 43 -5.32 -7.75 6.03
N LEU A 44 -6.62 -7.81 6.24
CA LEU A 44 -7.51 -6.68 5.99
C LEU A 44 -7.16 -5.49 6.88
N ASP A 45 -6.93 -5.74 8.17
CA ASP A 45 -6.51 -4.70 9.11
C ASP A 45 -5.21 -4.05 8.67
N PHE A 46 -4.26 -4.84 8.20
CA PHE A 46 -2.99 -4.33 7.71
C PHE A 46 -3.19 -3.44 6.47
N LEU A 47 -4.00 -3.88 5.52
CA LEU A 47 -4.27 -3.11 4.30
C LEU A 47 -4.97 -1.78 4.62
N GLU A 48 -5.92 -1.82 5.54
CA GLU A 48 -6.61 -0.60 5.99
C GLU A 48 -5.63 0.36 6.65
N GLN A 49 -4.72 -0.16 7.47
CA GLN A 49 -3.71 0.67 8.13
C GLN A 49 -2.79 1.34 7.10
N VAL A 50 -2.39 0.61 6.06
CA VAL A 50 -1.55 1.16 4.99
C VAL A 50 -2.27 2.31 4.30
N LEU A 51 -3.55 2.14 3.96
CA LEU A 51 -4.33 3.20 3.31
C LEU A 51 -4.51 4.41 4.22
N GLN A 52 -4.75 4.18 5.50
CA GLN A 52 -4.93 5.26 6.46
C GLN A 52 -3.64 6.06 6.62
N ASP A 53 -2.50 5.39 6.71
CA ASP A 53 -1.20 6.04 6.79
C ASP A 53 -0.92 6.86 5.54
N ALA A 54 -1.29 6.34 4.36
CA ALA A 54 -1.14 7.06 3.11
C ALA A 54 -1.98 8.34 3.10
N LYS A 55 -3.20 8.29 3.60
CA LYS A 55 -4.06 9.47 3.69
C LYS A 55 -3.47 10.52 4.62
N GLN A 56 -2.89 10.10 5.74
CA GLN A 56 -2.26 11.02 6.69
C GLN A 56 -1.04 11.70 6.09
N ASN A 57 -0.35 11.02 5.18
CA ASN A 57 0.86 11.55 4.54
C ASN A 57 0.56 12.20 3.18
N MET A 58 -0.71 12.38 2.84
CA MET A 58 -1.11 12.95 1.55
C MET A 58 -0.45 14.30 1.23
N PRO A 59 -0.33 15.24 2.18
CA PRO A 59 0.35 16.51 1.89
C PRO A 59 1.80 16.33 1.43
N LEU A 60 2.49 15.31 1.93
CA LEU A 60 3.85 14.99 1.50
C LEU A 60 3.84 14.29 0.14
N ILE A 61 2.90 13.38 -0.05
CA ILE A 61 2.75 12.59 -1.29
C ILE A 61 2.49 13.51 -2.48
N ASP A 62 1.60 14.49 -2.32
CA ASP A 62 1.20 15.40 -3.38
C ASP A 62 2.37 16.20 -3.96
N GLY A 63 3.40 16.44 -3.16
CA GLY A 63 4.55 17.23 -3.61
C GLY A 63 5.66 16.42 -4.29
N VAL A 64 5.56 15.09 -4.33
CA VAL A 64 6.64 14.23 -4.80
C VAL A 64 6.11 13.21 -5.82
N PRO A 65 6.48 13.36 -7.11
CA PRO A 65 5.96 12.46 -8.17
C PRO A 65 6.21 10.97 -7.90
N GLU A 66 7.36 10.60 -7.34
CA GLU A 66 7.68 9.21 -7.02
C GLU A 66 6.71 8.64 -6.01
N CYS A 67 6.31 9.45 -5.02
CA CYS A 67 5.32 9.05 -4.03
C CYS A 67 3.94 8.88 -4.64
N GLN A 68 3.58 9.75 -5.58
CA GLN A 68 2.30 9.65 -6.28
C GLN A 68 2.21 8.33 -7.06
N SER A 69 3.30 7.97 -7.74
CA SER A 69 3.37 6.72 -8.50
C SER A 69 3.25 5.51 -7.58
N LEU A 70 3.96 5.53 -6.46
CA LEU A 70 3.90 4.44 -5.47
C LEU A 70 2.51 4.34 -4.87
N PHE A 71 1.90 5.47 -4.53
CA PHE A 71 0.54 5.50 -3.97
C PHE A 71 -0.46 4.91 -4.96
N ALA A 72 -0.38 5.29 -6.23
CA ALA A 72 -1.26 4.76 -7.28
C ALA A 72 -1.11 3.24 -7.40
N ARG A 73 0.13 2.75 -7.34
CA ARG A 73 0.42 1.32 -7.39
C ARG A 73 -0.21 0.58 -6.20
N VAL A 74 -0.11 1.16 -5.01
CA VAL A 74 -0.68 0.57 -3.79
C VAL A 74 -2.20 0.50 -3.89
N VAL A 75 -2.85 1.57 -4.37
CA VAL A 75 -4.30 1.61 -4.55
C VAL A 75 -4.72 0.54 -5.56
N HIS A 76 -3.98 0.40 -6.64
CA HIS A 76 -4.25 -0.60 -7.66
C HIS A 76 -4.14 -2.02 -7.09
N LEU A 77 -3.08 -2.29 -6.32
CA LEU A 77 -2.90 -3.58 -5.67
C LEU A 77 -4.02 -3.86 -4.66
N TYR A 78 -4.41 -2.86 -3.90
CA TYR A 78 -5.52 -3.00 -2.95
C TYR A 78 -6.81 -3.39 -3.67
N ASN A 79 -7.11 -2.72 -4.77
CA ASN A 79 -8.31 -3.01 -5.55
C ASN A 79 -8.28 -4.43 -6.12
N GLU A 80 -7.14 -4.88 -6.63
CA GLU A 80 -6.98 -6.24 -7.14
C GLU A 80 -7.20 -7.27 -6.03
N ILE A 81 -6.62 -7.03 -4.86
CA ILE A 81 -6.77 -7.92 -3.70
C ILE A 81 -8.24 -7.97 -3.28
N ALA A 82 -8.90 -6.82 -3.19
CA ALA A 82 -10.30 -6.74 -2.76
C ALA A 82 -11.21 -7.49 -3.73
N GLU A 83 -11.03 -7.29 -5.03
CA GLU A 83 -11.84 -7.96 -6.05
C GLU A 83 -11.64 -9.47 -5.99
N LYS A 84 -10.39 -9.92 -5.86
CA LYS A 84 -10.08 -11.35 -5.81
C LYS A 84 -10.60 -11.98 -4.53
N ALA A 85 -10.44 -11.29 -3.40
CA ALA A 85 -10.92 -11.77 -2.11
C ALA A 85 -12.44 -11.93 -2.13
N LEU A 86 -13.15 -10.98 -2.73
CA LEU A 86 -14.60 -11.05 -2.86
C LEU A 86 -15.02 -12.24 -3.74
N ALA A 87 -14.31 -12.45 -4.83
CA ALA A 87 -14.57 -13.59 -5.71
C ALA A 87 -14.35 -14.91 -4.99
N ASN A 88 -13.31 -15.00 -4.17
CA ASN A 88 -12.99 -16.21 -3.40
C ASN A 88 -14.08 -16.51 -2.35
N GLU A 89 -14.64 -15.47 -1.72
CA GLU A 89 -15.74 -15.65 -0.77
C GLU A 89 -17.00 -16.18 -1.46
N LYS A 90 -17.29 -15.70 -2.66
CA LYS A 90 -18.45 -16.17 -3.42
C LYS A 90 -18.32 -17.63 -3.86
N ARG A 91 -17.09 -18.09 -4.04
CA ARG A 91 -16.83 -19.49 -4.39
C ARG A 91 -17.02 -20.44 -3.22
N GLY A 92 -16.73 -19.94 -2.06
CA GLY A 92 -16.68 -20.74 -0.86
C GLY A 92 -17.99 -21.02 -0.25
#